data_fb4bcf21de5e40c16a92f1004748a244
#
_entry.id   fb4bcf21de5e40c16a92f1004748a244
#
_cell.length_a   1.000
_cell.length_b   1.000
_cell.length_c   1.000
_cell.angle_alpha   90.00
_cell.angle_beta   90.00
_cell.angle_gamma   90.00
#
_symmetry.space_group_name_H-M   'P 1'
#
loop_
_entity.id
_entity.type
_entity.pdbx_description
1 polymer ?
#
loop_
_entity_poly.entity_id
_entity_poly.type
_entity_poly.pdbx_seq_one_letter_code
_entity_poly.pdbx_strand_id
1 'polypeptide(L)'
;MHSPLWRLIPPIQVNGSMQMTIDLWLLEQYVSGNHSPVLRFYTWDPVAISLGYHQRRWPQRWENLTWQGMPIELVRRPTGGRAVLHQGDLTYMVVMSDPDAGEGTGAKRSPMPGYEAICEFLIAGWCSLGVELRYGQARRGYRQTANCFATATGADLVLPSGEKFIGSAQLRRNGAVLQQGSMQLNPSPELFSEVFGTEGRVPGLPVLSLPLEVLGERAIASLVESASRCFGVQLIPQPLSEGEWEEINRFANPDLECGKDSKEGSDSKSD
;
A
#
# COMPACT_ATOMS: atom_id res chain seq x y z
N MET A 1 11.22 -28.03 -12.22
CA MET A 1 11.17 -26.61 -12.65
C MET A 1 11.47 -25.77 -11.44
N HIS A 2 12.39 -24.79 -11.53
CA HIS A 2 12.63 -23.88 -10.42
C HIS A 2 11.48 -22.87 -10.35
N SER A 3 10.97 -22.63 -9.13
CA SER A 3 9.97 -21.59 -8.90
C SER A 3 10.56 -20.21 -9.24
N PRO A 4 9.78 -19.30 -9.87
CA PRO A 4 10.23 -17.94 -10.13
C PRO A 4 10.67 -17.24 -8.81
N LEU A 5 11.69 -16.39 -8.91
CA LEU A 5 12.19 -15.63 -7.77
C LEU A 5 11.48 -14.26 -7.71
N TRP A 6 10.96 -13.92 -6.56
CA TRP A 6 10.42 -12.60 -6.24
C TRP A 6 11.24 -11.97 -5.12
N ARG A 7 11.34 -10.66 -5.13
CA ARG A 7 11.99 -9.91 -4.07
C ARG A 7 11.02 -9.67 -2.90
N LEU A 8 11.45 -9.99 -1.69
CA LEU A 8 10.81 -9.57 -0.47
C LEU A 8 11.63 -8.42 0.13
N ILE A 9 11.08 -7.22 0.17
CA ILE A 9 11.73 -6.11 0.86
C ILE A 9 11.33 -6.18 2.34
N PRO A 10 12.30 -6.30 3.26
CA PRO A 10 12.04 -6.27 4.69
C PRO A 10 11.31 -5.00 5.11
N PRO A 11 10.56 -5.01 6.23
CA PRO A 11 9.86 -3.82 6.72
C PRO A 11 10.78 -2.61 6.85
N ILE A 12 10.32 -1.46 6.33
CA ILE A 12 11.01 -0.19 6.38
C ILE A 12 10.10 0.80 7.10
N GLN A 13 10.63 1.49 8.10
CA GLN A 13 9.93 2.54 8.83
C GLN A 13 10.44 3.90 8.35
N VAL A 14 9.61 4.59 7.57
CA VAL A 14 9.85 5.94 7.06
C VAL A 14 8.51 6.67 6.96
N ASN A 15 8.56 7.97 6.70
CA ASN A 15 7.35 8.79 6.54
C ASN A 15 6.53 8.38 5.31
N GLY A 16 5.28 8.82 5.30
CA GLY A 16 4.33 8.41 4.27
C GLY A 16 4.70 8.84 2.86
N SER A 17 5.26 10.02 2.70
CA SER A 17 5.75 10.50 1.39
C SER A 17 6.83 9.59 0.84
N MET A 18 7.78 9.17 1.68
CA MET A 18 8.83 8.24 1.28
C MET A 18 8.29 6.83 1.01
N GLN A 19 7.32 6.33 1.80
CA GLN A 19 6.66 5.04 1.50
C GLN A 19 6.03 5.04 0.11
N MET A 20 5.34 6.13 -0.26
CA MET A 20 4.71 6.25 -1.58
C MET A 20 5.73 6.41 -2.70
N THR A 21 6.84 7.09 -2.44
CA THR A 21 7.97 7.20 -3.38
C THR A 21 8.60 5.84 -3.66
N ILE A 22 8.87 5.05 -2.62
CA ILE A 22 9.41 3.69 -2.76
C ILE A 22 8.46 2.83 -3.61
N ASP A 23 7.16 2.85 -3.32
CA ASP A 23 6.17 2.06 -4.06
C ASP A 23 6.16 2.42 -5.56
N LEU A 24 6.18 3.72 -5.88
CA LEU A 24 6.23 4.17 -7.27
C LEU A 24 7.54 3.83 -7.95
N TRP A 25 8.68 4.05 -7.28
CA TRP A 25 9.99 3.72 -7.82
C TRP A 25 10.09 2.23 -8.14
N LEU A 26 9.64 1.35 -7.26
CA LEU A 26 9.62 -0.09 -7.49
C LEU A 26 8.75 -0.48 -8.70
N LEU A 27 7.61 0.18 -8.89
CA LEU A 27 6.79 -0.02 -10.09
C LEU A 27 7.54 0.40 -11.36
N GLU A 28 8.20 1.57 -11.37
CA GLU A 28 8.97 2.04 -12.52
C GLU A 28 10.15 1.10 -12.84
N GLN A 29 10.87 0.63 -11.83
CA GLN A 29 11.95 -0.33 -12.01
C GLN A 29 11.46 -1.67 -12.58
N TYR A 30 10.29 -2.13 -12.13
CA TYR A 30 9.69 -3.34 -12.67
C TYR A 30 9.25 -3.15 -14.14
N VAL A 31 8.57 -2.05 -14.46
CA VAL A 31 8.13 -1.71 -15.83
C VAL A 31 9.31 -1.57 -16.78
N SER A 32 10.43 -1.03 -16.30
CA SER A 32 11.68 -0.89 -17.08
C SER A 32 12.45 -2.21 -17.24
N GLY A 33 12.00 -3.30 -16.62
CA GLY A 33 12.67 -4.61 -16.68
C GLY A 33 13.92 -4.72 -15.81
N ASN A 34 14.17 -3.74 -14.93
CA ASN A 34 15.36 -3.71 -14.07
C ASN A 34 15.22 -4.60 -12.84
N HIS A 35 13.98 -4.85 -12.40
CA HIS A 35 13.71 -5.59 -11.17
C HIS A 35 12.72 -6.73 -11.39
N SER A 36 12.84 -7.78 -10.56
CA SER A 36 11.87 -8.86 -10.43
C SER A 36 10.60 -8.35 -9.72
N PRO A 37 9.48 -9.12 -9.77
CA PRO A 37 8.30 -8.82 -8.95
C PRO A 37 8.66 -8.69 -7.48
N VAL A 38 7.92 -7.82 -6.77
CA VAL A 38 8.24 -7.40 -5.39
C VAL A 38 7.02 -7.57 -4.50
N LEU A 39 7.25 -8.07 -3.28
CA LEU A 39 6.34 -7.98 -2.14
C LEU A 39 7.03 -7.21 -1.01
N ARG A 40 6.31 -6.30 -0.36
CA ARG A 40 6.77 -5.63 0.86
C ARG A 40 5.63 -5.39 1.82
N PHE A 41 6.01 -5.28 3.12
CA PHE A 41 5.13 -4.85 4.20
C PHE A 41 5.76 -3.67 4.92
N TYR A 42 4.94 -2.74 5.41
CA TYR A 42 5.44 -1.56 6.11
C TYR A 42 4.40 -0.93 7.02
N THR A 43 4.88 -0.12 7.93
CA THR A 43 4.10 0.77 8.78
C THR A 43 4.45 2.22 8.47
N TRP A 44 3.74 3.14 9.07
CA TRP A 44 3.86 4.57 8.80
C TRP A 44 4.37 5.29 10.05
N ASP A 45 5.41 6.10 9.91
CA ASP A 45 5.96 6.92 10.98
C ASP A 45 6.45 8.27 10.42
N PRO A 46 5.82 9.40 10.82
CA PRO A 46 4.68 9.50 11.75
C PRO A 46 3.38 8.91 11.18
N VAL A 47 2.33 8.89 12.03
CA VAL A 47 0.95 8.57 11.60
C VAL A 47 0.59 9.41 10.38
N ALA A 48 -0.10 8.80 9.41
CA ALA A 48 -0.43 9.47 8.16
C ALA A 48 -1.89 9.25 7.74
N ILE A 49 -2.40 10.19 6.95
CA ILE A 49 -3.63 10.03 6.18
C ILE A 49 -3.24 9.99 4.70
N SER A 50 -3.45 8.85 4.03
CA SER A 50 -3.23 8.77 2.60
C SER A 50 -4.52 9.08 1.82
N LEU A 51 -4.44 10.05 0.91
CA LEU A 51 -5.48 10.39 -0.05
C LEU A 51 -5.36 9.50 -1.29
N GLY A 52 -6.51 9.04 -1.81
CA GLY A 52 -6.51 8.37 -3.11
C GLY A 52 -6.11 9.32 -4.24
N TYR A 53 -5.53 8.79 -5.31
CA TYR A 53 -5.03 9.58 -6.45
C TYR A 53 -6.03 10.60 -7.00
N HIS A 54 -7.31 10.21 -7.13
CA HIS A 54 -8.37 11.09 -7.65
C HIS A 54 -9.11 11.89 -6.57
N GLN A 55 -8.78 11.73 -5.29
CA GLN A 55 -9.44 12.45 -4.21
C GLN A 55 -8.97 13.91 -4.18
N ARG A 56 -9.78 14.84 -4.71
CA ARG A 56 -9.47 16.27 -4.82
C ARG A 56 -9.94 17.09 -3.62
N ARG A 57 -10.81 16.52 -2.78
CA ARG A 57 -11.41 17.21 -1.62
C ARG A 57 -11.27 16.38 -0.36
N TRP A 58 -10.90 17.03 0.72
CA TRP A 58 -10.79 16.47 2.07
C TRP A 58 -11.12 17.55 3.09
N PRO A 59 -11.49 17.20 4.33
CA PRO A 59 -11.69 18.16 5.41
C PRO A 59 -10.40 18.95 5.67
N GLN A 60 -10.46 20.28 5.61
CA GLN A 60 -9.29 21.15 5.79
C GLN A 60 -8.61 20.94 7.16
N ARG A 61 -9.37 20.54 8.18
CA ARG A 61 -8.83 20.23 9.51
C ARG A 61 -7.74 19.14 9.48
N TRP A 62 -7.72 18.25 8.47
CA TRP A 62 -6.71 17.20 8.38
C TRP A 62 -5.29 17.72 8.20
N GLU A 63 -5.13 18.91 7.68
CA GLU A 63 -3.82 19.56 7.47
C GLU A 63 -3.14 19.98 8.78
N ASN A 64 -3.91 20.07 9.86
CA ASN A 64 -3.42 20.53 11.18
C ASN A 64 -3.65 19.50 12.30
N LEU A 65 -3.97 18.27 11.96
CA LEU A 65 -4.15 17.22 12.96
C LEU A 65 -2.81 16.81 13.57
N THR A 66 -2.86 16.49 14.85
CA THR A 66 -1.73 15.92 15.58
C THR A 66 -2.17 14.66 16.32
N TRP A 67 -1.25 13.73 16.48
CA TRP A 67 -1.44 12.54 17.29
C TRP A 67 -0.26 12.38 18.24
N GLN A 68 -0.53 12.25 19.54
CA GLN A 68 0.51 12.14 20.59
C GLN A 68 1.59 13.22 20.46
N GLY A 69 1.19 14.45 20.12
CA GLY A 69 2.09 15.60 19.98
C GLY A 69 2.84 15.69 18.65
N MET A 70 2.69 14.72 17.74
CA MET A 70 3.31 14.72 16.41
C MET A 70 2.28 15.08 15.33
N PRO A 71 2.64 15.92 14.33
CA PRO A 71 1.77 16.17 13.18
C PRO A 71 1.43 14.88 12.44
N ILE A 72 0.16 14.74 12.04
CA ILE A 72 -0.26 13.67 11.13
C ILE A 72 0.10 14.06 9.71
N GLU A 73 0.84 13.20 9.02
CA GLU A 73 1.23 13.46 7.63
C GLU A 73 0.05 13.27 6.68
N LEU A 74 -0.16 14.22 5.77
CA LEU A 74 -1.18 14.10 4.72
C LEU A 74 -0.47 13.82 3.38
N VAL A 75 -0.61 12.60 2.86
CA VAL A 75 0.08 12.18 1.65
C VAL A 75 -0.89 11.75 0.56
N ARG A 76 -0.45 11.73 -0.69
CA ARG A 76 -1.22 11.22 -1.82
C ARG A 76 -0.59 9.92 -2.33
N ARG A 77 -1.38 8.83 -2.30
CA ARG A 77 -0.93 7.56 -2.86
C ARG A 77 -1.17 7.47 -4.37
N PRO A 78 -0.38 6.69 -5.09
CA PRO A 78 -0.52 6.52 -6.54
C PRO A 78 -1.78 5.75 -6.95
N THR A 79 -2.38 5.01 -6.03
CA THR A 79 -3.57 4.21 -6.25
C THR A 79 -4.86 4.98 -5.97
N GLY A 80 -5.97 4.47 -6.47
CA GLY A 80 -7.28 5.09 -6.28
C GLY A 80 -7.85 4.93 -4.87
N GLY A 81 -9.14 5.20 -4.76
CA GLY A 81 -9.90 5.06 -3.50
C GLY A 81 -10.04 6.35 -2.71
N ARG A 82 -10.56 6.22 -1.49
CA ARG A 82 -10.77 7.32 -0.52
C ARG A 82 -9.66 7.32 0.52
N ALA A 83 -9.69 8.31 1.42
CA ALA A 83 -8.67 8.46 2.45
C ALA A 83 -8.59 7.23 3.38
N VAL A 84 -7.37 6.90 3.78
CA VAL A 84 -7.05 5.86 4.75
C VAL A 84 -6.21 6.50 5.86
N LEU A 85 -6.59 6.23 7.11
CA LEU A 85 -5.78 6.57 8.28
C LEU A 85 -4.82 5.40 8.54
N HIS A 86 -3.54 5.71 8.57
CA HIS A 86 -2.45 4.78 8.86
C HIS A 86 -1.96 4.96 10.29
N GLN A 87 -2.66 4.28 11.18
CA GLN A 87 -2.34 4.18 12.61
C GLN A 87 -2.82 2.82 13.11
N GLY A 88 -1.92 2.03 13.65
CA GLY A 88 -2.22 0.67 14.10
C GLY A 88 -2.59 -0.28 12.95
N ASP A 89 -2.17 0.03 11.74
CA ASP A 89 -2.33 -0.79 10.54
C ASP A 89 -1.00 -1.38 10.07
N LEU A 90 -1.09 -2.42 9.28
CA LEU A 90 0.00 -2.96 8.48
C LEU A 90 -0.35 -2.78 7.00
N THR A 91 0.51 -2.11 6.26
CA THR A 91 0.35 -1.94 4.81
C THR A 91 1.15 -2.99 4.06
N TYR A 92 0.57 -3.55 3.00
CA TYR A 92 1.29 -4.38 2.03
C TYR A 92 1.33 -3.72 0.66
N MET A 93 2.33 -4.05 -0.12
CA MET A 93 2.44 -3.68 -1.53
C MET A 93 3.00 -4.84 -2.34
N VAL A 94 2.37 -5.09 -3.50
CA VAL A 94 2.82 -6.06 -4.53
C VAL A 94 3.01 -5.31 -5.83
N VAL A 95 4.13 -5.54 -6.50
CA VAL A 95 4.35 -5.18 -7.91
C VAL A 95 4.64 -6.45 -8.70
N MET A 96 3.87 -6.68 -9.76
CA MET A 96 4.01 -7.86 -10.64
C MET A 96 3.44 -7.58 -12.02
N SER A 97 3.58 -8.53 -12.94
CA SER A 97 2.84 -8.48 -14.21
C SER A 97 1.35 -8.43 -13.97
N ASP A 98 0.66 -7.59 -14.74
CA ASP A 98 -0.81 -7.53 -14.66
C ASP A 98 -1.41 -8.86 -15.15
N PRO A 99 -2.06 -9.64 -14.27
CA PRO A 99 -2.67 -10.91 -14.67
C PRO A 99 -3.77 -10.75 -15.73
N ASP A 100 -4.30 -9.52 -15.88
CA ASP A 100 -5.35 -9.20 -16.85
C ASP A 100 -4.78 -8.69 -18.19
N ALA A 101 -3.47 -8.48 -18.29
CA ALA A 101 -2.82 -7.98 -19.52
C ALA A 101 -2.67 -9.05 -20.63
N GLY A 102 -3.14 -10.28 -20.42
CA GLY A 102 -3.06 -11.38 -21.40
C GLY A 102 -3.84 -11.11 -22.68
N GLU A 103 -3.22 -11.45 -23.81
CA GLU A 103 -3.75 -11.30 -25.16
C GLU A 103 -5.13 -11.96 -25.34
N GLY A 104 -5.99 -11.23 -25.98
CA GLY A 104 -7.21 -11.50 -26.73
C GLY A 104 -7.76 -12.92 -26.89
N THR A 105 -7.85 -13.73 -25.87
CA THR A 105 -8.70 -14.93 -25.91
C THR A 105 -10.07 -14.56 -25.39
N GLY A 106 -11.11 -14.69 -26.25
CA GLY A 106 -12.50 -14.31 -25.99
C GLY A 106 -13.21 -15.03 -24.83
N ALA A 107 -12.49 -15.42 -23.79
CA ALA A 107 -13.05 -15.87 -22.53
C ALA A 107 -13.63 -14.67 -21.78
N LYS A 108 -14.89 -14.79 -21.32
CA LYS A 108 -15.53 -13.80 -20.46
C LYS A 108 -14.60 -13.53 -19.28
N ARG A 109 -13.93 -12.37 -19.29
CA ARG A 109 -13.14 -11.91 -18.14
C ARG A 109 -14.05 -11.84 -16.93
N SER A 110 -13.65 -12.48 -15.84
CA SER A 110 -14.20 -12.15 -14.52
C SER A 110 -14.00 -10.64 -14.29
N PRO A 111 -14.94 -9.93 -13.66
CA PRO A 111 -14.78 -8.49 -13.42
C PRO A 111 -13.54 -8.14 -12.57
N MET A 112 -12.87 -9.13 -11.93
CA MET A 112 -11.73 -8.92 -11.04
C MET A 112 -10.68 -10.04 -11.01
N PRO A 113 -10.30 -10.77 -12.08
CA PRO A 113 -9.43 -11.94 -11.95
C PRO A 113 -8.04 -11.60 -11.40
N GLY A 114 -7.42 -10.50 -11.82
CA GLY A 114 -6.11 -10.09 -11.33
C GLY A 114 -6.13 -9.55 -9.91
N TYR A 115 -7.22 -8.91 -9.51
CA TYR A 115 -7.39 -8.44 -8.14
C TYR A 115 -7.59 -9.62 -7.17
N GLU A 116 -8.45 -10.56 -7.52
CA GLU A 116 -8.74 -11.74 -6.72
C GLU A 116 -7.48 -12.61 -6.54
N ALA A 117 -6.72 -12.83 -7.61
CA ALA A 117 -5.47 -13.59 -7.56
C ALA A 117 -4.46 -13.00 -6.56
N ILE A 118 -4.38 -11.66 -6.47
CA ILE A 118 -3.53 -11.02 -5.46
C ILE A 118 -4.15 -11.13 -4.05
N CYS A 119 -5.46 -11.05 -3.92
CA CYS A 119 -6.12 -11.14 -2.61
C CYS A 119 -6.09 -12.54 -1.98
N GLU A 120 -5.90 -13.59 -2.77
CA GLU A 120 -5.88 -14.98 -2.26
C GLU A 120 -4.82 -15.20 -1.17
N PHE A 121 -3.61 -14.63 -1.33
CA PHE A 121 -2.57 -14.79 -0.31
C PHE A 121 -2.94 -14.09 1.01
N LEU A 122 -3.67 -12.98 0.95
CA LEU A 122 -4.17 -12.28 2.15
C LEU A 122 -5.19 -13.13 2.88
N ILE A 123 -6.16 -13.70 2.15
CA ILE A 123 -7.18 -14.58 2.72
C ILE A 123 -6.52 -15.81 3.35
N ALA A 124 -5.63 -16.48 2.62
CA ALA A 124 -4.95 -17.68 3.09
C ALA A 124 -4.05 -17.40 4.30
N GLY A 125 -3.31 -16.29 4.28
CA GLY A 125 -2.42 -15.90 5.37
C GLY A 125 -3.18 -15.57 6.65
N TRP A 126 -4.23 -14.78 6.56
CA TRP A 126 -5.05 -14.48 7.73
C TRP A 126 -5.83 -15.69 8.24
N CYS A 127 -6.29 -16.56 7.34
CA CYS A 127 -6.93 -17.83 7.72
C CYS A 127 -6.00 -18.72 8.56
N SER A 128 -4.70 -18.79 8.23
CA SER A 128 -3.74 -19.58 9.03
C SER A 128 -3.50 -19.02 10.43
N LEU A 129 -3.84 -17.75 10.66
CA LEU A 129 -3.83 -17.09 11.97
C LEU A 129 -5.20 -17.15 12.68
N GLY A 130 -6.18 -17.86 12.10
CA GLY A 130 -7.52 -18.01 12.66
C GLY A 130 -8.47 -16.84 12.34
N VAL A 131 -8.10 -15.95 11.40
CA VAL A 131 -8.94 -14.84 10.96
C VAL A 131 -9.56 -15.17 9.61
N GLU A 132 -10.86 -15.44 9.59
CA GLU A 132 -11.61 -15.69 8.37
C GLU A 132 -11.88 -14.36 7.66
N LEU A 133 -11.56 -14.28 6.36
CA LEU A 133 -11.84 -13.12 5.52
C LEU A 133 -12.71 -13.51 4.32
N ARG A 134 -13.58 -12.60 3.92
CA ARG A 134 -14.45 -12.74 2.76
C ARG A 134 -14.40 -11.48 1.91
N TYR A 135 -14.72 -11.60 0.62
CA TYR A 135 -14.93 -10.43 -0.23
C TYR A 135 -16.12 -9.62 0.24
N GLY A 136 -15.97 -8.31 0.30
CA GLY A 136 -17.04 -7.40 0.65
C GLY A 136 -18.12 -7.37 -0.42
N GLN A 137 -19.29 -6.84 -0.07
CA GLN A 137 -20.39 -6.62 -0.99
C GLN A 137 -20.56 -5.12 -1.23
N ALA A 138 -20.73 -4.71 -2.48
CA ALA A 138 -20.98 -3.33 -2.82
C ALA A 138 -22.32 -2.86 -2.21
N ARG A 139 -22.26 -1.89 -1.29
CA ARG A 139 -23.46 -1.25 -0.71
C ARG A 139 -23.70 0.10 -1.37
N ARG A 140 -25.00 0.50 -1.48
CA ARG A 140 -25.37 1.84 -1.96
C ARG A 140 -24.79 2.90 -1.00
N GLY A 141 -24.22 4.00 -1.53
CA GLY A 141 -23.67 5.10 -0.71
C GLY A 141 -22.14 5.21 -0.69
N TYR A 142 -21.43 4.34 -1.37
CA TYR A 142 -19.95 4.34 -1.44
C TYR A 142 -19.30 5.71 -1.74
N ARG A 143 -19.95 6.56 -2.54
CA ARG A 143 -19.38 7.85 -2.99
C ARG A 143 -19.56 9.02 -2.01
N GLN A 144 -20.28 8.84 -0.90
CA GLN A 144 -20.72 9.95 -0.04
C GLN A 144 -19.82 10.22 1.17
N THR A 145 -18.89 9.32 1.51
CA THR A 145 -18.01 9.46 2.67
C THR A 145 -16.54 9.62 2.26
N ALA A 146 -15.78 10.42 3.02
CA ALA A 146 -14.33 10.58 2.79
C ALA A 146 -13.53 9.36 3.26
N ASN A 147 -14.07 8.54 4.16
CA ASN A 147 -13.44 7.39 4.79
C ASN A 147 -13.53 6.14 3.91
N CYS A 148 -12.38 5.52 3.60
CA CYS A 148 -12.31 4.27 2.84
C CYS A 148 -12.89 3.07 3.60
N PHE A 149 -12.85 3.08 4.93
CA PHE A 149 -13.33 1.98 5.78
C PHE A 149 -14.81 2.07 6.16
N ALA A 150 -15.49 3.18 5.87
CA ALA A 150 -16.92 3.34 6.18
C ALA A 150 -17.84 2.40 5.39
N THR A 151 -17.43 1.97 4.20
CA THR A 151 -18.23 1.07 3.35
C THR A 151 -17.32 0.09 2.63
N ALA A 152 -17.69 -1.19 2.64
CA ALA A 152 -17.01 -2.22 1.86
C ALA A 152 -17.49 -2.20 0.40
N THR A 153 -16.58 -2.54 -0.50
CA THR A 153 -16.84 -2.82 -1.92
C THR A 153 -16.48 -4.27 -2.21
N GLY A 154 -16.77 -4.77 -3.41
CA GLY A 154 -16.32 -6.09 -3.83
C GLY A 154 -14.80 -6.27 -3.86
N ALA A 155 -14.05 -5.16 -3.84
CA ALA A 155 -12.59 -5.14 -3.79
C ALA A 155 -12.01 -5.11 -2.36
N ASP A 156 -12.84 -5.16 -1.33
CA ASP A 156 -12.39 -5.12 0.06
C ASP A 156 -12.52 -6.50 0.70
N LEU A 157 -11.63 -6.81 1.65
CA LEU A 157 -11.76 -8.00 2.46
C LEU A 157 -12.37 -7.64 3.82
N VAL A 158 -13.42 -8.37 4.17
CA VAL A 158 -14.23 -8.12 5.36
C VAL A 158 -14.18 -9.33 6.31
N LEU A 159 -14.35 -9.06 7.61
CA LEU A 159 -14.57 -10.07 8.63
C LEU A 159 -15.97 -10.71 8.45
N PRO A 160 -16.25 -11.87 9.06
CA PRO A 160 -17.59 -12.46 9.06
C PRO A 160 -18.69 -11.54 9.59
N SER A 161 -18.36 -10.60 10.48
CA SER A 161 -19.23 -9.53 10.98
C SER A 161 -19.64 -8.51 9.91
N GLY A 162 -18.95 -8.51 8.73
CA GLY A 162 -19.13 -7.56 7.65
C GLY A 162 -18.31 -6.27 7.80
N GLU A 163 -17.48 -6.17 8.81
CA GLU A 163 -16.55 -5.05 9.00
C GLU A 163 -15.37 -5.17 8.04
N LYS A 164 -15.02 -4.05 7.39
CA LYS A 164 -13.89 -4.00 6.47
C LYS A 164 -12.58 -4.09 7.27
N PHE A 165 -11.82 -5.15 7.01
CA PHE A 165 -10.53 -5.40 7.62
C PHE A 165 -9.36 -4.98 6.73
N ILE A 166 -9.43 -5.29 5.42
CA ILE A 166 -8.41 -4.90 4.45
C ILE A 166 -9.05 -4.07 3.34
N GLY A 167 -8.50 -2.89 3.11
CA GLY A 167 -8.82 -2.04 1.97
C GLY A 167 -7.67 -1.99 1.00
N SER A 168 -7.89 -2.39 -0.25
CA SER A 168 -6.84 -2.43 -1.27
C SER A 168 -7.21 -1.58 -2.49
N ALA A 169 -6.18 -1.10 -3.19
CA ALA A 169 -6.32 -0.36 -4.44
C ALA A 169 -5.17 -0.68 -5.39
N GLN A 170 -5.43 -0.56 -6.69
CA GLN A 170 -4.47 -0.86 -7.75
C GLN A 170 -4.12 0.37 -8.58
N LEU A 171 -2.88 0.37 -9.09
CA LEU A 171 -2.42 1.16 -10.22
C LEU A 171 -1.90 0.20 -11.29
N ARG A 172 -2.43 0.30 -12.51
CA ARG A 172 -1.98 -0.50 -13.65
C ARG A 172 -1.23 0.39 -14.62
N ARG A 173 -0.05 -0.04 -15.05
CA ARG A 173 0.80 0.71 -15.96
C ARG A 173 1.66 -0.25 -16.79
N ASN A 174 1.61 -0.09 -18.11
CA ASN A 174 2.49 -0.81 -19.07
C ASN A 174 2.58 -2.33 -18.85
N GLY A 175 1.45 -2.99 -18.59
CA GLY A 175 1.40 -4.43 -18.35
C GLY A 175 1.83 -4.87 -16.96
N ALA A 176 2.09 -3.93 -16.05
CA ALA A 176 2.34 -4.18 -14.64
C ALA A 176 1.17 -3.71 -13.77
N VAL A 177 1.05 -4.32 -12.60
CA VAL A 177 0.13 -3.90 -11.53
C VAL A 177 0.91 -3.64 -10.25
N LEU A 178 0.64 -2.49 -9.64
CA LEU A 178 0.95 -2.20 -8.25
C LEU A 178 -0.36 -2.31 -7.48
N GLN A 179 -0.42 -3.22 -6.51
CA GLN A 179 -1.53 -3.28 -5.54
C GLN A 179 -0.98 -2.98 -4.16
N GLN A 180 -1.62 -2.06 -3.46
CA GLN A 180 -1.32 -1.75 -2.07
C GLN A 180 -2.62 -1.79 -1.26
N GLY A 181 -2.49 -2.15 0.02
CA GLY A 181 -3.64 -2.20 0.91
C GLY A 181 -3.25 -2.10 2.38
N SER A 182 -4.16 -1.55 3.16
CA SER A 182 -4.03 -1.37 4.60
C SER A 182 -4.87 -2.43 5.33
N MET A 183 -4.25 -3.12 6.27
CA MET A 183 -4.82 -4.12 7.16
C MET A 183 -4.95 -3.51 8.56
N GLN A 184 -6.16 -3.37 9.06
CA GLN A 184 -6.45 -2.70 10.34
C GLN A 184 -6.20 -3.65 11.51
N LEU A 185 -5.00 -3.59 12.10
CA LEU A 185 -4.61 -4.49 13.20
C LEU A 185 -5.14 -4.01 14.56
N ASN A 186 -4.84 -2.77 14.89
CA ASN A 186 -5.22 -2.15 16.19
C ASN A 186 -5.34 -0.63 16.06
N PRO A 187 -6.28 -0.13 15.24
CA PRO A 187 -6.47 1.32 15.10
C PRO A 187 -7.06 1.93 16.38
N SER A 188 -6.63 3.17 16.72
CA SER A 188 -7.22 3.92 17.83
C SER A 188 -8.63 4.39 17.46
N PRO A 189 -9.68 4.00 18.23
CA PRO A 189 -11.04 4.49 18.00
C PRO A 189 -11.16 6.00 18.15
N GLU A 190 -10.40 6.59 19.07
CA GLU A 190 -10.40 8.03 19.35
C GLU A 190 -9.87 8.79 18.13
N LEU A 191 -8.69 8.42 17.64
CA LEU A 191 -8.09 9.08 16.47
C LEU A 191 -8.93 8.86 15.22
N PHE A 192 -9.47 7.65 15.05
CA PHE A 192 -10.33 7.34 13.92
C PHE A 192 -11.59 8.20 13.90
N SER A 193 -12.19 8.39 15.08
CA SER A 193 -13.36 9.27 15.27
C SER A 193 -13.01 10.75 15.04
N GLU A 194 -11.83 11.19 15.47
CA GLU A 194 -11.34 12.55 15.23
C GLU A 194 -11.16 12.82 13.72
N VAL A 195 -10.57 11.89 13.02
CA VAL A 195 -10.30 12.03 11.57
C VAL A 195 -11.59 11.94 10.75
N PHE A 196 -12.41 10.90 10.98
CA PHE A 196 -13.54 10.57 10.10
C PHE A 196 -14.93 10.87 10.70
N GLY A 197 -14.98 11.30 11.97
CA GLY A 197 -16.25 11.46 12.70
C GLY A 197 -16.78 10.12 13.18
N THR A 198 -17.97 10.17 13.80
CA THR A 198 -18.59 9.00 14.47
C THR A 198 -19.15 7.93 13.52
N GLU A 199 -19.11 8.15 12.22
CA GLU A 199 -19.68 7.23 11.22
C GLU A 199 -18.79 6.00 10.91
N GLY A 200 -17.57 5.96 11.44
CA GLY A 200 -16.63 4.87 11.21
C GLY A 200 -16.63 3.86 12.36
N ARG A 201 -17.16 2.66 12.14
CA ARG A 201 -16.79 1.53 13.00
C ARG A 201 -15.32 1.19 12.76
N VAL A 202 -14.53 1.24 13.81
CA VAL A 202 -13.15 0.77 13.78
C VAL A 202 -13.18 -0.74 13.80
N PRO A 203 -12.70 -1.43 12.76
CA PRO A 203 -12.60 -2.88 12.81
C PRO A 203 -11.59 -3.25 13.91
N GLY A 204 -12.05 -3.92 14.95
CA GLY A 204 -11.18 -4.55 15.91
C GLY A 204 -10.90 -5.98 15.48
N LEU A 205 -9.67 -6.47 15.69
CA LEU A 205 -9.39 -7.90 15.66
C LEU A 205 -9.68 -8.50 17.04
N PRO A 206 -10.89 -9.03 17.30
CA PRO A 206 -11.24 -9.56 18.61
C PRO A 206 -10.49 -10.85 18.95
N VAL A 207 -9.76 -11.42 17.98
CA VAL A 207 -9.28 -12.81 18.07
C VAL A 207 -7.83 -12.93 18.57
N LEU A 208 -7.02 -11.87 18.44
CA LEU A 208 -5.60 -11.97 18.75
C LEU A 208 -5.21 -10.93 19.81
N SER A 209 -5.33 -11.30 21.09
CA SER A 209 -4.84 -10.51 22.24
C SER A 209 -3.30 -10.49 22.29
N LEU A 210 -2.65 -10.07 21.19
CA LEU A 210 -1.20 -9.97 21.09
C LEU A 210 -0.77 -8.51 21.07
N PRO A 211 0.42 -8.18 21.59
CA PRO A 211 1.03 -6.87 21.34
C PRO A 211 1.11 -6.60 19.82
N LEU A 212 0.90 -5.34 19.41
CA LEU A 212 0.83 -4.96 18.00
C LEU A 212 2.07 -5.40 17.18
N GLU A 213 3.26 -5.26 17.77
CA GLU A 213 4.52 -5.68 17.16
C GLU A 213 4.55 -7.19 16.87
N VAL A 214 4.20 -8.01 17.87
CA VAL A 214 4.14 -9.47 17.73
C VAL A 214 3.09 -9.90 16.72
N LEU A 215 1.94 -9.21 16.71
CA LEU A 215 0.89 -9.44 15.73
C LEU A 215 1.36 -9.10 14.32
N GLY A 216 2.05 -7.97 14.14
CA GLY A 216 2.62 -7.54 12.87
C GLY A 216 3.63 -8.55 12.32
N GLU A 217 4.58 -8.99 13.14
CA GLU A 217 5.59 -9.99 12.75
C GLU A 217 4.95 -11.32 12.35
N ARG A 218 3.98 -11.83 13.13
CA ARG A 218 3.26 -13.07 12.81
C ARG A 218 2.44 -12.93 11.53
N ALA A 219 1.79 -11.78 11.33
CA ALA A 219 1.04 -11.51 10.12
C ALA A 219 1.96 -11.52 8.89
N ILE A 220 3.10 -10.81 8.95
CA ILE A 220 4.08 -10.77 7.86
C ILE A 220 4.57 -12.19 7.55
N ALA A 221 4.99 -12.98 8.54
CA ALA A 221 5.48 -14.33 8.34
C ALA A 221 4.44 -15.22 7.65
N SER A 222 3.19 -15.20 8.13
CA SER A 222 2.10 -15.96 7.54
C SER A 222 1.73 -15.51 6.12
N LEU A 223 1.71 -14.20 5.88
CA LEU A 223 1.42 -13.63 4.56
C LEU A 223 2.52 -13.93 3.54
N VAL A 224 3.79 -13.89 3.95
CA VAL A 224 4.95 -14.28 3.11
C VAL A 224 4.85 -15.74 2.70
N GLU A 225 4.57 -16.64 3.64
CA GLU A 225 4.39 -18.06 3.35
C GLU A 225 3.21 -18.29 2.39
N SER A 226 2.10 -17.63 2.64
CA SER A 226 0.91 -17.74 1.79
C SER A 226 1.13 -17.15 0.41
N ALA A 227 1.84 -16.02 0.29
CA ALA A 227 2.20 -15.43 -0.99
C ALA A 227 3.10 -16.37 -1.82
N SER A 228 4.11 -16.99 -1.19
CA SER A 228 4.95 -18.00 -1.85
C SER A 228 4.13 -19.14 -2.43
N ARG A 229 3.14 -19.64 -1.69
CA ARG A 229 2.25 -20.73 -2.14
C ARG A 229 1.27 -20.27 -3.24
N CYS A 230 0.58 -19.15 -3.02
CA CYS A 230 -0.46 -18.68 -3.94
C CYS A 230 0.11 -18.25 -5.29
N PHE A 231 1.26 -17.59 -5.30
CA PHE A 231 1.93 -17.17 -6.53
C PHE A 231 2.85 -18.24 -7.12
N GLY A 232 3.13 -19.33 -6.40
CA GLY A 232 4.04 -20.39 -6.86
C GLY A 232 5.48 -19.92 -6.97
N VAL A 233 5.93 -19.00 -6.12
CA VAL A 233 7.23 -18.31 -6.19
C VAL A 233 8.07 -18.55 -4.95
N GLN A 234 9.36 -18.28 -5.07
CA GLN A 234 10.26 -18.17 -3.92
C GLN A 234 10.47 -16.67 -3.61
N LEU A 235 10.10 -16.24 -2.42
CA LEU A 235 10.34 -14.90 -1.90
C LEU A 235 11.71 -14.82 -1.26
N ILE A 236 12.60 -13.98 -1.82
CA ILE A 236 13.97 -13.80 -1.33
C ILE A 236 14.07 -12.47 -0.59
N PRO A 237 14.36 -12.48 0.73
CA PRO A 237 14.61 -11.25 1.48
C PRO A 237 15.80 -10.48 0.88
N GLN A 238 15.52 -9.27 0.39
CA GLN A 238 16.53 -8.40 -0.20
C GLN A 238 16.18 -6.94 0.11
N PRO A 239 16.85 -6.32 1.10
CA PRO A 239 16.63 -4.92 1.44
C PRO A 239 17.01 -3.99 0.28
N LEU A 240 16.58 -2.73 0.38
CA LEU A 240 17.04 -1.69 -0.53
C LEU A 240 18.53 -1.44 -0.29
N SER A 241 19.32 -1.43 -1.36
CA SER A 241 20.74 -1.11 -1.33
C SER A 241 20.97 0.40 -1.21
N GLU A 242 22.18 0.82 -0.88
CA GLU A 242 22.56 2.24 -0.82
C GLU A 242 22.31 2.95 -2.16
N GLY A 243 22.69 2.31 -3.28
CA GLY A 243 22.45 2.86 -4.61
C GLY A 243 20.95 3.03 -4.93
N GLU A 244 20.10 2.06 -4.54
CA GLU A 244 18.65 2.17 -4.69
C GLU A 244 18.08 3.30 -3.82
N TRP A 245 18.59 3.50 -2.60
CA TRP A 245 18.20 4.63 -1.77
C TRP A 245 18.58 5.98 -2.39
N GLU A 246 19.75 6.08 -3.02
CA GLU A 246 20.13 7.28 -3.77
C GLU A 246 19.20 7.55 -4.94
N GLU A 247 18.82 6.50 -5.69
CA GLU A 247 17.87 6.62 -6.79
C GLU A 247 16.47 7.02 -6.32
N ILE A 248 15.98 6.41 -5.24
CA ILE A 248 14.69 6.74 -4.62
C ILE A 248 14.66 8.20 -4.16
N ASN A 249 15.74 8.69 -3.53
CA ASN A 249 15.84 10.08 -3.09
C ASN A 249 15.87 11.06 -4.28
N ARG A 250 16.53 10.71 -5.37
CA ARG A 250 16.48 11.49 -6.63
C ARG A 250 15.09 11.47 -7.24
N PHE A 251 14.45 10.31 -7.26
CA PHE A 251 13.08 10.15 -7.76
C PHE A 251 12.06 10.97 -6.96
N ALA A 252 12.26 11.12 -5.65
CA ALA A 252 11.43 11.97 -4.78
C ALA A 252 11.60 13.46 -5.08
N ASN A 253 12.79 13.89 -5.56
CA ASN A 253 13.18 15.29 -5.72
C ASN A 253 13.78 15.54 -7.11
N PRO A 254 12.99 15.49 -8.19
CA PRO A 254 13.51 15.64 -9.56
C PRO A 254 14.17 16.99 -9.84
N ASP A 255 13.88 18.02 -9.04
CA ASP A 255 14.43 19.37 -9.23
C ASP A 255 15.87 19.54 -8.73
N LEU A 256 16.45 18.55 -8.03
CA LEU A 256 17.83 18.63 -7.53
C LEU A 256 18.89 18.49 -8.64
N GLU A 257 18.56 18.00 -9.81
CA GLU A 257 19.48 17.88 -10.95
C GLU A 257 19.56 19.14 -11.83
N CYS A 258 18.58 20.03 -11.81
CA CYS A 258 18.57 21.23 -12.65
C CYS A 258 19.52 22.34 -12.16
N GLY A 259 20.15 22.19 -10.98
CA GLY A 259 20.96 23.21 -10.32
C GLY A 259 22.49 23.10 -10.50
N LYS A 260 23.01 22.05 -11.14
CA LYS A 260 24.48 21.82 -11.23
C LYS A 260 25.14 22.32 -12.51
N ASP A 261 24.39 22.62 -13.57
CA ASP A 261 24.97 23.03 -14.87
C ASP A 261 25.00 24.54 -15.13
N SER A 262 24.73 25.41 -14.14
CA SER A 262 24.71 26.87 -14.37
C SER A 262 25.80 27.66 -13.64
N LYS A 263 26.92 27.05 -13.22
CA LYS A 263 28.05 27.77 -12.64
C LYS A 263 29.41 27.30 -13.14
N GLU A 264 29.59 27.22 -14.46
CA GLU A 264 30.91 27.28 -15.08
C GLU A 264 30.78 27.96 -16.42
N GLY A 265 31.13 29.22 -16.47
CA GLY A 265 31.28 29.92 -17.76
C GLY A 265 30.94 31.41 -17.78
N SER A 266 31.58 32.24 -16.96
CA SER A 266 31.86 33.62 -17.34
C SER A 266 32.91 34.25 -16.43
N ASP A 267 34.16 33.86 -16.65
CA ASP A 267 35.30 34.72 -16.31
C ASP A 267 36.35 34.52 -17.41
N SER A 268 36.34 35.41 -18.39
CA SER A 268 37.57 35.83 -19.09
C SER A 268 37.30 36.95 -20.11
N LYS A 269 38.06 38.03 -19.89
CA LYS A 269 38.50 39.11 -20.78
C LYS A 269 37.72 40.40 -20.64
N SER A 270 38.21 41.38 -19.89
CA SER A 270 39.39 42.30 -20.02
C SER A 270 39.80 42.65 -21.46
N ASP A 271 39.50 43.80 -21.84
CA ASP A 271 40.44 44.91 -22.19
C ASP A 271 39.62 46.17 -22.45
#